data_cbaac3f7142fdaefea2e0f8cc1f58fd7
#
_entry.id   cbaac3f7142fdaefea2e0f8cc1f58fd7
#
_cell.length_a   1.000
_cell.length_b   1.000
_cell.length_c   1.000
_cell.angle_alpha   90.00
_cell.angle_beta   90.00
_cell.angle_gamma   90.00
#
_symmetry.space_group_name_H-M   'P 1'
#
loop_
_entity.id
_entity.type
_entity.pdbx_description
1 polymer ?
#
loop_
_entity_poly.entity_id
_entity_poly.type
_entity_poly.pdbx_seq_one_letter_code
_entity_poly.pdbx_strand_id
1 'polypeptide(L)'
;MVVRPPGVCPGNLRVGDYYNDYLMTVWDIFSQDPFVQKYAGQISIELANEPVNLRNAEGKEDAAALHDFFQPIADKIRANGFTGIIWAPGTGWQSNYKDYKTHPIEGDNIGYAVHDYTGWYGCSDESVDRDKDIEKSQEKKIKEFHNSVPVVDFAPVIITEVDWSPKKPGAGHYNEHGDWVEPNYGTWSTGSTSKWGMCYKAMLDHFGNISMTLSGTGCLIDIDKLLQNKSVVPAFDGEEEACGKACMDWYADYFNVDYPHPDNEGTGVKAIEGTDDAFVDVYSLSGVLLRRQAPRRQALTDLLPGVYLVDGKKMIKK
;
A
#
# COMPACT_ATOMS: atom_id res chain seq x y z
N MET A 1 -9.62 2.81 -3.72
CA MET A 1 -8.86 3.79 -4.54
C MET A 1 -8.01 4.63 -3.60
N VAL A 2 -6.73 4.80 -3.88
CA VAL A 2 -5.85 5.74 -3.16
C VAL A 2 -5.73 7.01 -3.99
N VAL A 3 -5.94 8.16 -3.38
CA VAL A 3 -5.81 9.48 -4.02
C VAL A 3 -4.66 10.21 -3.36
N ARG A 4 -3.75 10.74 -4.16
CA ARG A 4 -2.59 11.54 -3.71
C ARG A 4 -2.51 12.84 -4.51
N PRO A 5 -1.82 13.88 -4.00
CA PRO A 5 -1.64 15.11 -4.74
C PRO A 5 -0.78 14.88 -5.99
N PRO A 6 -0.98 15.66 -7.06
CA PRO A 6 -0.21 15.50 -8.28
C PRO A 6 1.26 15.90 -8.09
N GLY A 7 2.15 15.18 -8.77
CA GLY A 7 3.59 15.46 -8.77
C GLY A 7 4.31 14.92 -7.54
N VAL A 8 5.60 15.21 -7.47
CA VAL A 8 6.52 14.81 -6.40
C VAL A 8 6.72 16.00 -5.46
N CYS A 9 6.92 15.73 -4.18
CA CYS A 9 7.25 16.76 -3.21
C CYS A 9 8.55 17.51 -3.58
N PRO A 10 8.68 18.80 -3.23
CA PRO A 10 9.99 19.45 -3.22
C PRO A 10 11.00 18.66 -2.39
N GLY A 11 12.25 18.60 -2.85
CA GLY A 11 13.30 17.79 -2.21
C GLY A 11 13.65 18.19 -0.77
N ASN A 12 13.33 19.43 -0.38
CA ASN A 12 13.52 19.91 0.98
C ASN A 12 12.22 20.58 1.46
N LEU A 13 11.60 19.97 2.44
CA LEU A 13 10.40 20.48 3.09
C LEU A 13 10.71 21.00 4.48
N ARG A 14 9.87 21.88 4.96
CA ARG A 14 9.93 22.43 6.32
C ARG A 14 8.52 22.64 6.86
N VAL A 15 8.34 22.36 8.12
CA VAL A 15 7.09 22.65 8.84
C VAL A 15 6.71 24.12 8.64
N GLY A 16 5.50 24.35 8.14
CA GLY A 16 4.97 25.69 7.86
C GLY A 16 5.53 26.36 6.60
N ASP A 17 6.12 25.61 5.67
CA ASP A 17 6.50 26.17 4.37
C ASP A 17 5.30 26.24 3.39
N TYR A 18 5.54 26.82 2.21
CA TYR A 18 4.50 26.98 1.19
C TYR A 18 3.88 25.65 0.72
N TYR A 19 4.64 24.57 0.78
CA TYR A 19 4.14 23.25 0.35
C TYR A 19 3.24 22.63 1.43
N ASN A 20 3.51 22.89 2.70
CA ASN A 20 2.61 22.56 3.80
C ASN A 20 1.25 23.26 3.63
N ASP A 21 1.25 24.57 3.31
CA ASP A 21 0.04 25.35 3.02
C ASP A 21 -0.69 24.82 1.77
N TYR A 22 0.05 24.43 0.73
CA TYR A 22 -0.51 23.84 -0.48
C TYR A 22 -1.25 22.53 -0.16
N LEU A 23 -0.60 21.60 0.54
CA LEU A 23 -1.22 20.33 0.92
C LEU A 23 -2.43 20.54 1.83
N MET A 24 -2.34 21.44 2.79
CA MET A 24 -3.46 21.81 3.64
C MET A 24 -4.66 22.28 2.82
N THR A 25 -4.43 23.13 1.82
CA THR A 25 -5.48 23.64 0.92
C THR A 25 -6.09 22.53 0.07
N VAL A 26 -5.25 21.68 -0.54
CA VAL A 26 -5.70 20.56 -1.38
C VAL A 26 -6.60 19.63 -0.57
N TRP A 27 -6.16 19.22 0.59
CA TRP A 27 -6.89 18.26 1.40
C TRP A 27 -8.10 18.86 2.12
N ASP A 28 -8.06 20.14 2.45
CA ASP A 28 -9.24 20.85 2.94
C ASP A 28 -10.38 20.83 1.91
N ILE A 29 -10.08 21.14 0.65
CA ILE A 29 -11.07 21.13 -0.43
C ILE A 29 -11.54 19.69 -0.71
N PHE A 30 -10.62 18.75 -0.88
CA PHE A 30 -10.93 17.38 -1.28
C PHE A 30 -11.78 16.65 -0.23
N SER A 31 -11.42 16.79 1.05
CA SER A 31 -12.09 16.07 2.14
C SER A 31 -13.51 16.60 2.45
N GLN A 32 -13.85 17.80 2.00
CA GLN A 32 -15.20 18.35 2.12
C GLN A 32 -16.15 17.92 0.99
N ASP A 33 -15.64 17.34 -0.08
CA ASP A 33 -16.47 16.96 -1.22
C ASP A 33 -17.48 15.88 -0.82
N PRO A 34 -18.80 16.09 -1.06
CA PRO A 34 -19.83 15.14 -0.64
C PRO A 34 -19.69 13.75 -1.28
N PHE A 35 -19.12 13.66 -2.49
CA PHE A 35 -18.85 12.37 -3.13
C PHE A 35 -17.73 11.64 -2.41
N VAL A 36 -16.63 12.34 -2.08
CA VAL A 36 -15.51 11.78 -1.33
C VAL A 36 -15.94 11.27 0.03
N GLN A 37 -16.73 12.04 0.75
CA GLN A 37 -17.28 11.64 2.06
C GLN A 37 -18.21 10.43 1.94
N LYS A 38 -19.10 10.44 0.96
CA LYS A 38 -20.02 9.32 0.71
C LYS A 38 -19.29 8.00 0.45
N TYR A 39 -18.16 8.05 -0.24
CA TYR A 39 -17.39 6.88 -0.62
C TYR A 39 -16.09 6.71 0.20
N ALA A 40 -16.01 7.28 1.38
CA ALA A 40 -14.84 7.22 2.25
C ALA A 40 -14.41 5.78 2.62
N GLY A 41 -15.32 4.80 2.57
CA GLY A 41 -14.97 3.37 2.72
C GLY A 41 -14.28 2.74 1.50
N GLN A 42 -14.24 3.45 0.36
CA GLN A 42 -13.64 2.99 -0.90
C GLN A 42 -12.55 3.95 -1.41
N ILE A 43 -12.49 5.15 -0.84
CA ILE A 43 -11.51 6.18 -1.14
C ILE A 43 -10.61 6.34 0.08
N SER A 44 -9.32 6.34 -0.13
CA SER A 44 -8.34 6.70 0.88
C SER A 44 -7.43 7.82 0.37
N ILE A 45 -6.82 8.55 1.28
CA ILE A 45 -6.00 9.72 1.01
C ILE A 45 -4.55 9.38 1.35
N GLU A 46 -3.63 9.58 0.41
CA GLU A 46 -2.20 9.58 0.63
C GLU A 46 -1.73 11.04 0.67
N LEU A 47 -1.24 11.49 1.84
CA LEU A 47 -1.07 12.91 2.14
C LEU A 47 -0.11 13.65 1.22
N ALA A 48 0.95 13.00 0.76
CA ALA A 48 1.93 13.58 -0.16
C ALA A 48 2.66 12.49 -0.92
N ASN A 49 3.30 12.84 -2.03
CA ASN A 49 4.11 11.96 -2.84
C ASN A 49 5.60 12.25 -2.67
N GLU A 50 6.34 11.28 -2.15
CA GLU A 50 7.80 11.24 -2.09
C GLU A 50 8.50 12.42 -1.37
N PRO A 51 8.17 12.73 -0.12
CA PRO A 51 9.01 13.62 0.68
C PRO A 51 10.45 13.07 0.75
N VAL A 52 11.44 13.92 0.48
CA VAL A 52 12.86 13.50 0.53
C VAL A 52 13.45 13.85 1.89
N ASN A 53 13.49 15.16 2.20
CA ASN A 53 13.96 15.67 3.48
C ASN A 53 12.88 16.56 4.08
N LEU A 54 12.65 16.40 5.38
CA LEU A 54 11.72 17.23 6.10
C LEU A 54 12.38 17.75 7.39
N ARG A 55 12.25 19.05 7.65
CA ARG A 55 12.84 19.75 8.77
C ARG A 55 11.78 20.46 9.59
N ASN A 56 12.09 20.75 10.85
CA ASN A 56 11.22 21.55 11.69
C ASN A 56 11.08 23.01 11.19
N ALA A 57 10.28 23.81 11.88
CA ALA A 57 10.00 25.20 11.50
C ALA A 57 11.27 26.08 11.46
N GLU A 58 12.29 25.77 12.25
CA GLU A 58 13.59 26.44 12.28
C GLU A 58 14.57 25.95 11.21
N GLY A 59 14.15 24.96 10.39
CA GLY A 59 14.99 24.38 9.34
C GLY A 59 16.04 23.38 9.85
N LYS A 60 15.85 22.82 11.05
CA LYS A 60 16.76 21.82 11.65
C LYS A 60 16.20 20.42 11.50
N GLU A 61 17.07 19.42 11.56
CA GLU A 61 16.69 18.03 11.70
C GLU A 61 16.00 17.81 13.05
N ASP A 62 14.84 17.15 13.02
CA ASP A 62 14.01 16.91 14.20
C ASP A 62 13.13 15.69 13.97
N ALA A 63 13.14 14.75 14.90
CA ALA A 63 12.33 13.56 14.83
C ALA A 63 10.82 13.82 14.86
N ALA A 64 10.40 14.97 15.40
CA ALA A 64 9.00 15.38 15.39
C ALA A 64 8.57 16.02 14.05
N ALA A 65 9.50 16.37 13.17
CA ALA A 65 9.19 17.17 11.98
C ALA A 65 8.16 16.52 11.06
N LEU A 66 8.22 15.18 10.84
CA LEU A 66 7.22 14.45 10.06
C LEU A 66 5.83 14.56 10.69
N HIS A 67 5.72 14.34 11.97
CA HIS A 67 4.48 14.49 12.73
C HIS A 67 3.96 15.93 12.62
N ASP A 68 4.78 16.92 12.95
CA ASP A 68 4.38 18.32 12.98
C ASP A 68 3.96 18.86 11.60
N PHE A 69 4.47 18.25 10.53
CA PHE A 69 4.09 18.62 9.17
C PHE A 69 2.76 17.98 8.76
N PHE A 70 2.54 16.69 9.04
CA PHE A 70 1.40 15.94 8.51
C PHE A 70 0.22 15.84 9.49
N GLN A 71 0.44 15.92 10.81
CA GLN A 71 -0.64 15.85 11.79
C GLN A 71 -1.70 16.94 11.60
N PRO A 72 -1.35 18.23 11.41
CA PRO A 72 -2.36 19.27 11.19
C PRO A 72 -3.20 19.03 9.92
N ILE A 73 -2.61 18.41 8.89
CA ILE A 73 -3.31 18.08 7.66
C ILE A 73 -4.31 16.91 7.91
N ALA A 74 -3.89 15.90 8.63
CA ALA A 74 -4.75 14.79 9.01
C ALA A 74 -5.93 15.25 9.89
N ASP A 75 -5.65 16.10 10.87
CA ASP A 75 -6.66 16.70 11.74
C ASP A 75 -7.69 17.52 10.93
N LYS A 76 -7.21 18.29 9.96
CA LYS A 76 -8.08 19.07 9.08
C LYS A 76 -9.01 18.17 8.24
N ILE A 77 -8.47 17.10 7.68
CA ILE A 77 -9.25 16.11 6.93
C ILE A 77 -10.33 15.48 7.83
N ARG A 78 -9.99 15.14 9.07
CA ARG A 78 -10.95 14.59 10.05
C ARG A 78 -11.99 15.60 10.48
N ALA A 79 -11.58 16.84 10.74
CA ALA A 79 -12.51 17.95 11.09
C ALA A 79 -13.54 18.20 9.97
N ASN A 80 -13.19 17.94 8.71
CA ASN A 80 -14.10 18.03 7.58
C ASN A 80 -15.08 16.85 7.46
N GLY A 81 -14.93 15.80 8.30
CA GLY A 81 -15.84 14.65 8.36
C GLY A 81 -15.42 13.47 7.48
N PHE A 82 -14.24 13.47 6.85
CA PHE A 82 -13.77 12.32 6.11
C PHE A 82 -13.39 11.17 7.06
N THR A 83 -13.98 9.99 6.86
CA THR A 83 -13.82 8.81 7.73
C THR A 83 -12.95 7.70 7.13
N GLY A 84 -12.53 7.84 5.88
CA GLY A 84 -11.69 6.86 5.19
C GLY A 84 -10.26 6.82 5.74
N ILE A 85 -9.45 5.91 5.21
CA ILE A 85 -8.05 5.78 5.64
C ILE A 85 -7.23 6.98 5.14
N ILE A 86 -6.39 7.52 6.01
CA ILE A 86 -5.35 8.49 5.70
C ILE A 86 -4.01 7.76 5.76
N TRP A 87 -3.24 7.84 4.68
CA TRP A 87 -1.92 7.26 4.55
C TRP A 87 -0.86 8.36 4.68
N ALA A 88 -0.08 8.31 5.74
CA ALA A 88 1.03 9.24 5.96
C ALA A 88 2.29 8.75 5.22
N PRO A 89 2.97 9.64 4.48
CA PRO A 89 4.23 9.32 3.82
C PRO A 89 5.41 9.45 4.77
N GLY A 90 6.49 8.70 4.50
CA GLY A 90 7.79 8.90 5.16
C GLY A 90 8.74 9.79 4.35
N THR A 91 9.94 10.02 4.87
CA THR A 91 11.02 10.70 4.13
C THR A 91 11.79 9.72 3.22
N GLY A 92 12.83 10.21 2.53
CA GLY A 92 13.67 9.40 1.66
C GLY A 92 12.90 8.75 0.51
N TRP A 93 12.07 9.52 -0.19
CA TRP A 93 11.17 9.03 -1.24
C TRP A 93 10.20 7.96 -0.73
N GLN A 94 9.60 8.18 0.44
CA GLN A 94 8.70 7.24 1.12
C GLN A 94 9.33 5.87 1.43
N SER A 95 10.59 5.87 1.89
CA SER A 95 11.29 4.66 2.32
C SER A 95 11.73 4.67 3.78
N ASN A 96 11.60 5.80 4.50
CA ASN A 96 12.06 5.94 5.88
C ASN A 96 10.99 6.50 6.80
N TYR A 97 10.62 5.70 7.80
CA TYR A 97 9.51 5.95 8.75
C TYR A 97 9.97 5.91 10.22
N LYS A 98 11.30 5.99 10.46
CA LYS A 98 11.87 5.81 11.80
C LYS A 98 11.34 6.82 12.82
N ASP A 99 11.10 8.04 12.38
CA ASP A 99 10.65 9.13 13.24
C ASP A 99 9.23 8.90 13.76
N TYR A 100 8.37 8.25 12.98
CA TYR A 100 7.03 7.88 13.42
C TYR A 100 7.00 6.83 14.53
N LYS A 101 8.11 6.16 14.82
CA LYS A 101 8.19 5.26 15.98
C LYS A 101 7.97 5.99 17.30
N THR A 102 8.40 7.24 17.36
CA THR A 102 8.33 8.09 18.57
C THR A 102 7.29 9.20 18.45
N HIS A 103 6.97 9.61 17.22
CA HIS A 103 6.00 10.67 16.92
C HIS A 103 5.04 10.20 15.82
N PRO A 104 4.20 9.19 16.09
CA PRO A 104 3.24 8.68 15.10
C PRO A 104 2.17 9.72 14.79
N ILE A 105 1.54 9.63 13.61
CA ILE A 105 0.32 10.38 13.34
C ILE A 105 -0.80 9.82 14.20
N GLU A 106 -1.46 10.69 14.95
CA GLU A 106 -2.56 10.32 15.83
C GLU A 106 -3.91 10.40 15.12
N GLY A 107 -4.86 9.60 15.58
CA GLY A 107 -6.24 9.60 15.10
C GLY A 107 -6.71 8.24 14.60
N ASP A 108 -7.99 8.19 14.23
CA ASP A 108 -8.63 6.98 13.71
C ASP A 108 -8.28 6.76 12.23
N ASN A 109 -8.19 5.49 11.81
CA ASN A 109 -7.96 5.10 10.43
C ASN A 109 -6.70 5.74 9.80
N ILE A 110 -5.61 5.77 10.55
CA ILE A 110 -4.30 6.19 10.09
C ILE A 110 -3.49 4.95 9.68
N GLY A 111 -2.81 5.05 8.55
CA GLY A 111 -1.83 4.09 8.05
C GLY A 111 -0.67 4.81 7.38
N TYR A 112 0.28 4.05 6.85
CA TYR A 112 1.48 4.60 6.24
C TYR A 112 1.66 4.09 4.82
N ALA A 113 1.90 5.01 3.88
CA ALA A 113 2.14 4.70 2.47
C ALA A 113 3.63 4.63 2.19
N VAL A 114 4.08 3.51 1.66
CA VAL A 114 5.49 3.19 1.41
C VAL A 114 5.71 2.99 -0.08
N HIS A 115 6.87 3.40 -0.58
CA HIS A 115 7.36 3.03 -1.90
C HIS A 115 8.43 1.95 -1.75
N ASP A 116 8.41 0.94 -2.60
CA ASP A 116 9.38 -0.15 -2.59
C ASP A 116 9.83 -0.51 -4.01
N TYR A 117 11.03 -0.11 -4.33
CA TYR A 117 11.66 -0.37 -5.60
C TYR A 117 12.82 -1.37 -5.47
N THR A 118 13.21 -1.97 -6.59
CA THR A 118 14.38 -2.87 -6.60
C THR A 118 15.62 -2.12 -6.10
N GLY A 119 16.40 -2.81 -5.28
CA GLY A 119 17.56 -2.22 -4.59
C GLY A 119 17.25 -1.60 -3.23
N TRP A 120 15.99 -1.26 -2.97
CA TRP A 120 15.58 -0.74 -1.67
C TRP A 120 15.48 -1.87 -0.63
N TYR A 121 15.66 -1.50 0.62
CA TYR A 121 15.69 -2.44 1.75
C TYR A 121 16.67 -3.61 1.52
N GLY A 122 17.80 -3.28 0.86
CA GLY A 122 18.91 -4.20 0.67
C GLY A 122 18.66 -5.40 -0.24
N CYS A 123 17.65 -5.34 -1.11
CA CYS A 123 17.28 -6.44 -1.98
C CYS A 123 17.12 -5.99 -3.43
N SER A 124 17.83 -6.66 -4.34
CA SER A 124 17.66 -6.61 -5.80
C SER A 124 17.93 -7.99 -6.38
N ASP A 125 17.59 -8.22 -7.64
CA ASP A 125 17.92 -9.50 -8.30
C ASP A 125 19.45 -9.77 -8.24
N GLU A 126 20.29 -8.76 -8.50
CA GLU A 126 21.74 -8.90 -8.44
C GLU A 126 22.24 -9.22 -7.03
N SER A 127 21.63 -8.65 -5.98
CA SER A 127 22.02 -8.94 -4.60
C SER A 127 21.70 -10.39 -4.23
N VAL A 128 20.54 -10.90 -4.67
CA VAL A 128 20.14 -12.29 -4.43
C VAL A 128 21.03 -13.25 -5.22
N ASP A 129 21.39 -12.94 -6.46
CA ASP A 129 22.31 -13.74 -7.26
C ASP A 129 23.69 -13.83 -6.65
N ARG A 130 24.20 -12.72 -6.12
CA ARG A 130 25.49 -12.69 -5.43
C ARG A 130 25.49 -13.53 -4.16
N ASP A 131 24.42 -13.40 -3.37
CA ASP A 131 24.32 -14.06 -2.07
C ASP A 131 24.02 -15.56 -2.21
N LYS A 132 23.52 -16.01 -3.37
CA LYS A 132 23.24 -17.42 -3.73
C LYS A 132 22.31 -18.16 -2.77
N ASP A 133 21.59 -17.44 -1.94
CA ASP A 133 20.72 -17.95 -0.89
C ASP A 133 19.48 -17.06 -0.82
N ILE A 134 18.38 -17.60 -1.32
CA ILE A 134 17.12 -16.84 -1.40
C ILE A 134 16.54 -16.61 0.01
N GLU A 135 16.62 -17.58 0.90
CA GLU A 135 16.05 -17.48 2.25
C GLU A 135 16.78 -16.37 3.03
N LYS A 136 18.11 -16.35 2.96
CA LYS A 136 18.91 -15.29 3.56
C LYS A 136 18.59 -13.91 2.99
N SER A 137 18.30 -13.82 1.69
CA SER A 137 17.93 -12.57 1.05
C SER A 137 16.52 -12.13 1.47
N GLN A 138 15.60 -13.06 1.67
CA GLN A 138 14.27 -12.80 2.23
C GLN A 138 14.37 -12.28 3.67
N GLU A 139 15.11 -12.93 4.53
CA GLU A 139 15.36 -12.48 5.90
C GLU A 139 15.99 -11.09 5.95
N LYS A 140 16.95 -10.81 5.06
CA LYS A 140 17.57 -9.50 4.94
C LYS A 140 16.55 -8.43 4.52
N LYS A 141 15.73 -8.69 3.50
CA LYS A 141 14.68 -7.78 3.05
C LYS A 141 13.72 -7.44 4.18
N ILE A 142 13.22 -8.46 4.89
CA ILE A 142 12.32 -8.31 6.03
C ILE A 142 12.96 -7.42 7.11
N LYS A 143 14.19 -7.72 7.48
CA LYS A 143 14.92 -6.96 8.51
C LYS A 143 15.15 -5.50 8.11
N GLU A 144 15.63 -5.25 6.89
CA GLU A 144 15.93 -3.89 6.43
C GLU A 144 14.65 -3.07 6.22
N PHE A 145 13.57 -3.71 5.77
CA PHE A 145 12.25 -3.09 5.72
C PHE A 145 11.79 -2.69 7.13
N HIS A 146 11.80 -3.62 8.08
CA HIS A 146 11.41 -3.34 9.46
C HIS A 146 12.24 -2.22 10.11
N ASN A 147 13.55 -2.22 9.88
CA ASN A 147 14.43 -1.17 10.37
C ASN A 147 14.06 0.22 9.83
N SER A 148 13.57 0.30 8.61
CA SER A 148 13.24 1.56 7.94
C SER A 148 11.78 1.95 8.10
N VAL A 149 10.90 0.96 8.27
CA VAL A 149 9.44 1.09 8.35
C VAL A 149 8.89 0.48 9.65
N PRO A 150 9.37 0.91 10.82
CA PRO A 150 8.97 0.31 12.09
C PRO A 150 7.49 0.53 12.43
N VAL A 151 6.79 1.38 11.69
CA VAL A 151 5.34 1.61 11.82
C VAL A 151 4.51 0.35 11.52
N VAL A 152 5.08 -0.63 10.83
CA VAL A 152 4.45 -1.92 10.54
C VAL A 152 4.07 -2.69 11.80
N ASP A 153 4.72 -2.41 12.94
CA ASP A 153 4.44 -3.06 14.21
C ASP A 153 3.12 -2.62 14.86
N PHE A 154 2.59 -1.45 14.48
CA PHE A 154 1.43 -0.87 15.18
C PHE A 154 0.37 -0.25 14.26
N ALA A 155 0.63 -0.14 12.96
CA ALA A 155 -0.29 0.48 12.01
C ALA A 155 -0.34 -0.29 10.67
N PRO A 156 -1.43 -0.19 9.91
CA PRO A 156 -1.48 -0.74 8.57
C PRO A 156 -0.52 0.01 7.64
N VAL A 157 0.11 -0.74 6.75
CA VAL A 157 1.01 -0.21 5.72
C VAL A 157 0.44 -0.53 4.35
N ILE A 158 0.60 0.39 3.41
CA ILE A 158 0.30 0.17 2.00
C ILE A 158 1.51 0.51 1.15
N ILE A 159 1.88 -0.37 0.24
CA ILE A 159 2.87 -0.06 -0.80
C ILE A 159 2.11 0.62 -1.94
N THR A 160 2.30 1.93 -2.09
CA THR A 160 1.59 2.72 -3.11
C THR A 160 2.37 2.86 -4.40
N GLU A 161 3.66 2.61 -4.37
CA GLU A 161 4.48 2.44 -5.57
C GLU A 161 5.39 1.23 -5.41
N VAL A 162 5.40 0.41 -6.44
CA VAL A 162 6.26 -0.76 -6.58
C VAL A 162 6.65 -0.88 -8.04
N ASP A 163 7.87 -1.33 -8.29
CA ASP A 163 8.36 -1.46 -9.65
C ASP A 163 7.79 -2.73 -10.33
N TRP A 164 7.01 -2.53 -11.36
CA TRP A 164 6.35 -3.57 -12.14
C TRP A 164 7.00 -3.81 -13.51
N SER A 165 8.22 -3.35 -13.72
CA SER A 165 8.88 -3.49 -15.00
C SER A 165 9.20 -4.94 -15.33
N PRO A 166 8.91 -5.41 -16.56
CA PRO A 166 9.36 -6.73 -17.01
C PRO A 166 10.88 -6.81 -16.93
N LYS A 167 11.40 -7.95 -16.52
CA LYS A 167 12.85 -8.16 -16.50
C LYS A 167 13.39 -8.10 -17.92
N LYS A 168 14.19 -7.06 -18.20
CA LYS A 168 15.01 -7.00 -19.41
C LYS A 168 16.47 -7.05 -18.98
N PRO A 169 17.34 -7.78 -19.69
CA PRO A 169 18.77 -7.80 -19.39
C PRO A 169 19.40 -6.40 -19.59
N GLY A 170 20.20 -5.96 -18.65
CA GLY A 170 21.01 -4.76 -18.80
C GLY A 170 20.99 -3.84 -17.59
N ALA A 171 22.12 -3.21 -17.32
CA ALA A 171 22.24 -2.09 -16.38
C ALA A 171 21.93 -0.78 -17.10
N GLY A 172 21.48 0.23 -16.34
CA GLY A 172 21.38 1.59 -16.86
C GLY A 172 22.73 2.07 -17.37
N HIS A 173 22.73 2.79 -18.48
CA HIS A 173 23.94 3.30 -19.10
C HIS A 173 23.63 4.58 -19.88
N TYR A 174 24.66 5.36 -20.14
CA TYR A 174 24.54 6.46 -21.08
C TYR A 174 24.71 5.94 -22.52
N ASN A 175 23.79 6.31 -23.40
CA ASN A 175 23.88 5.98 -24.82
C ASN A 175 24.94 6.85 -25.52
N GLU A 176 25.16 6.62 -26.81
CA GLU A 176 26.13 7.37 -27.61
C GLU A 176 25.78 8.87 -27.78
N HIS A 177 24.56 9.28 -27.44
CA HIS A 177 24.11 10.67 -27.45
C HIS A 177 24.20 11.33 -26.07
N GLY A 178 24.66 10.61 -25.05
CA GLY A 178 24.77 11.11 -23.69
C GLY A 178 23.45 11.07 -22.90
N ASP A 179 22.40 10.46 -23.44
CA ASP A 179 21.14 10.27 -22.74
C ASP A 179 21.22 9.05 -21.82
N TRP A 180 20.65 9.18 -20.64
CA TRP A 180 20.53 8.06 -19.72
C TRP A 180 19.50 7.05 -20.23
N VAL A 181 19.94 5.83 -20.45
CA VAL A 181 19.07 4.69 -20.73
C VAL A 181 18.84 3.99 -19.39
N GLU A 182 17.60 4.02 -18.93
CA GLU A 182 17.21 3.41 -17.66
C GLU A 182 17.62 1.95 -17.60
N PRO A 183 18.12 1.48 -16.45
CA PRO A 183 18.32 0.07 -16.23
C PRO A 183 16.96 -0.64 -16.31
N ASN A 184 16.94 -1.76 -16.99
CA ASN A 184 15.75 -2.60 -16.98
C ASN A 184 15.69 -3.33 -15.63
N TYR A 185 15.07 -2.73 -14.66
CA TYR A 185 14.79 -3.35 -13.39
C TYR A 185 13.71 -4.40 -13.57
N GLY A 186 14.13 -5.65 -13.68
CA GLY A 186 13.20 -6.76 -13.66
C GLY A 186 12.73 -6.98 -12.26
N THR A 187 11.63 -6.40 -11.89
CA THR A 187 11.14 -6.51 -10.54
C THR A 187 10.14 -7.61 -10.36
N TRP A 188 9.06 -7.57 -10.99
CA TRP A 188 8.01 -8.55 -10.84
C TRP A 188 7.66 -9.20 -12.19
N SER A 189 8.69 -9.57 -12.97
CA SER A 189 8.49 -9.97 -14.37
C SER A 189 7.63 -11.23 -14.50
N THR A 190 7.90 -12.23 -13.68
CA THR A 190 6.98 -13.33 -13.38
C THR A 190 7.00 -13.47 -11.87
N GLY A 191 5.88 -13.47 -11.18
CA GLY A 191 5.85 -13.47 -9.72
C GLY A 191 6.68 -14.58 -9.07
N SER A 192 6.89 -15.71 -9.77
CA SER A 192 7.67 -16.85 -9.30
C SER A 192 9.15 -16.81 -9.71
N THR A 193 9.53 -16.02 -10.69
CA THR A 193 10.90 -16.02 -11.26
C THR A 193 11.71 -14.78 -10.93
N SER A 194 11.07 -13.68 -10.60
CA SER A 194 11.75 -12.51 -10.06
C SER A 194 12.23 -12.80 -8.64
N LYS A 195 13.53 -12.82 -8.44
CA LYS A 195 14.12 -13.04 -7.11
C LYS A 195 13.79 -11.91 -6.15
N TRP A 196 13.79 -10.68 -6.65
CA TRP A 196 13.30 -9.55 -5.87
C TRP A 196 11.82 -9.75 -5.50
N GLY A 197 10.99 -10.15 -6.46
CA GLY A 197 9.57 -10.44 -6.22
C GLY A 197 9.34 -11.51 -5.17
N MET A 198 10.15 -12.57 -5.16
CA MET A 198 10.10 -13.61 -4.12
C MET A 198 10.44 -13.05 -2.73
N CYS A 199 11.43 -12.16 -2.63
CA CYS A 199 11.78 -11.50 -1.37
C CYS A 199 10.70 -10.50 -0.94
N TYR A 200 10.14 -9.76 -1.89
CA TYR A 200 9.04 -8.82 -1.67
C TYR A 200 7.80 -9.55 -1.13
N LYS A 201 7.42 -10.65 -1.77
CA LYS A 201 6.31 -11.49 -1.33
C LYS A 201 6.53 -12.04 0.07
N ALA A 202 7.72 -12.57 0.36
CA ALA A 202 8.07 -13.08 1.68
C ALA A 202 7.95 -11.99 2.76
N MET A 203 8.30 -10.74 2.44
CA MET A 203 8.13 -9.60 3.34
C MET A 203 6.65 -9.32 3.61
N LEU A 204 5.80 -9.30 2.58
CA LEU A 204 4.36 -9.08 2.76
C LEU A 204 3.72 -10.18 3.60
N ASP A 205 4.07 -11.44 3.32
CA ASP A 205 3.56 -12.60 4.06
C ASP A 205 4.01 -12.59 5.53
N HIS A 206 5.27 -12.16 5.79
CA HIS A 206 5.83 -12.08 7.15
C HIS A 206 5.06 -11.10 8.05
N PHE A 207 4.80 -9.89 7.56
CA PHE A 207 4.12 -8.87 8.37
C PHE A 207 2.60 -9.02 8.39
N GLY A 208 2.00 -9.46 7.30
CA GLY A 208 0.57 -9.75 7.21
C GLY A 208 -0.38 -8.53 7.23
N ASN A 209 0.12 -7.33 7.55
CA ASN A 209 -0.63 -6.08 7.58
C ASN A 209 -0.19 -5.08 6.50
N ILE A 210 0.55 -5.54 5.50
CA ILE A 210 0.97 -4.76 4.35
C ILE A 210 0.08 -5.09 3.17
N SER A 211 -0.54 -4.09 2.59
CA SER A 211 -1.23 -4.17 1.30
C SER A 211 -0.44 -3.44 0.23
N MET A 212 -0.86 -3.54 -1.03
CA MET A 212 -0.24 -2.78 -2.12
C MET A 212 -1.26 -2.28 -3.12
N THR A 213 -0.91 -1.24 -3.85
CA THR A 213 -1.63 -0.81 -5.03
C THR A 213 -0.93 -1.33 -6.29
N LEU A 214 -1.69 -1.41 -7.36
CA LEU A 214 -1.14 -1.61 -8.69
C LEU A 214 -0.78 -0.23 -9.26
N SER A 215 0.46 0.19 -9.09
CA SER A 215 0.95 1.39 -9.75
C SER A 215 1.27 1.08 -11.21
N GLY A 216 0.94 2.01 -12.11
CA GLY A 216 1.16 1.81 -13.53
C GLY A 216 0.10 0.92 -14.19
N THR A 217 -1.11 1.45 -14.32
CA THR A 217 -2.26 0.76 -14.94
C THR A 217 -1.96 0.19 -16.33
N GLY A 218 -1.00 0.74 -17.07
CA GLY A 218 -0.55 0.23 -18.36
C GLY A 218 0.04 -1.19 -18.30
N CYS A 219 0.44 -1.67 -17.13
CA CYS A 219 0.89 -3.05 -16.94
C CYS A 219 -0.28 -4.06 -16.83
N LEU A 220 -1.48 -3.59 -16.51
CA LEU A 220 -2.62 -4.44 -16.19
C LEU A 220 -3.77 -4.26 -17.18
N ILE A 221 -4.03 -3.03 -17.59
CA ILE A 221 -5.16 -2.66 -18.43
C ILE A 221 -4.64 -1.90 -19.64
N ASP A 222 -5.07 -2.32 -20.82
CA ASP A 222 -4.84 -1.59 -22.05
C ASP A 222 -5.71 -0.31 -22.05
N ILE A 223 -5.12 0.80 -21.67
CA ILE A 223 -5.81 2.09 -21.55
C ILE A 223 -6.35 2.57 -22.89
N ASP A 224 -5.63 2.35 -23.98
CA ASP A 224 -6.07 2.78 -25.31
C ASP A 224 -7.33 2.00 -25.74
N LYS A 225 -7.33 0.71 -25.54
CA LYS A 225 -8.53 -0.13 -25.79
C LYS A 225 -9.68 0.23 -24.85
N LEU A 226 -9.40 0.50 -23.57
CA LEU A 226 -10.42 0.96 -22.63
C LEU A 226 -11.08 2.26 -23.11
N LEU A 227 -10.30 3.23 -23.53
CA LEU A 227 -10.80 4.52 -24.04
C LEU A 227 -11.58 4.38 -25.35
N GLN A 228 -11.11 3.51 -26.26
CA GLN A 228 -11.77 3.27 -27.55
C GLN A 228 -13.05 2.44 -27.40
N ASN A 229 -12.96 1.33 -26.69
CA ASN A 229 -14.01 0.30 -26.68
C ASN A 229 -14.94 0.39 -25.45
N LYS A 230 -14.60 1.24 -24.46
CA LYS A 230 -15.33 1.34 -23.19
C LYS A 230 -15.40 0.01 -22.43
N SER A 231 -14.47 -0.90 -22.70
CA SER A 231 -14.36 -2.20 -22.05
C SER A 231 -12.96 -2.41 -21.48
N VAL A 232 -12.89 -3.09 -20.35
CA VAL A 232 -11.61 -3.45 -19.75
C VAL A 232 -10.99 -4.57 -20.58
N VAL A 233 -9.77 -4.33 -21.08
CA VAL A 233 -8.97 -5.30 -21.81
C VAL A 233 -7.65 -5.44 -21.07
N PRO A 234 -7.24 -6.67 -20.67
CA PRO A 234 -5.95 -6.89 -20.05
C PRO A 234 -4.79 -6.47 -20.99
N ALA A 235 -3.81 -5.77 -20.46
CA ALA A 235 -2.64 -5.35 -21.22
C ALA A 235 -1.68 -6.52 -21.54
N PHE A 236 -1.82 -7.61 -20.81
CA PHE A 236 -0.96 -8.81 -20.90
C PHE A 236 -1.64 -9.99 -21.61
N ASP A 237 -2.71 -9.75 -22.37
CA ASP A 237 -3.42 -10.81 -23.10
C ASP A 237 -2.48 -11.54 -24.08
N GLY A 238 -2.23 -12.83 -23.81
CA GLY A 238 -1.28 -13.64 -24.58
C GLY A 238 0.19 -13.53 -24.17
N GLU A 239 0.55 -12.73 -23.19
CA GLU A 239 1.93 -12.57 -22.70
C GLU A 239 2.07 -13.15 -21.27
N GLU A 240 2.36 -14.42 -21.16
CA GLU A 240 2.44 -15.14 -19.88
C GLU A 240 3.51 -14.58 -18.92
N GLU A 241 4.57 -13.99 -19.47
CA GLU A 241 5.69 -13.41 -18.70
C GLU A 241 5.52 -11.93 -18.41
N ALA A 242 4.41 -11.30 -18.81
CA ALA A 242 4.18 -9.91 -18.52
C ALA A 242 4.02 -9.67 -17.00
N CYS A 243 4.61 -8.59 -16.51
CA CYS A 243 4.54 -8.28 -15.07
C CYS A 243 3.11 -8.09 -14.57
N GLY A 244 2.22 -7.59 -15.40
CA GLY A 244 0.81 -7.44 -15.09
C GLY A 244 0.12 -8.77 -14.82
N LYS A 245 0.43 -9.81 -15.61
CA LYS A 245 -0.09 -11.15 -15.36
C LYS A 245 0.42 -11.72 -14.03
N ALA A 246 1.71 -11.65 -13.78
CA ALA A 246 2.30 -12.13 -12.53
C ALA A 246 1.69 -11.44 -11.31
N CYS A 247 1.41 -10.16 -11.41
CA CYS A 247 0.74 -9.38 -10.38
C CYS A 247 -0.71 -9.84 -10.16
N MET A 248 -1.45 -10.05 -11.24
CA MET A 248 -2.83 -10.53 -11.16
C MET A 248 -2.91 -11.95 -10.60
N ASP A 249 -2.00 -12.83 -11.02
CA ASP A 249 -1.92 -14.19 -10.50
C ASP A 249 -1.63 -14.18 -8.99
N TRP A 250 -0.69 -13.36 -8.55
CA TRP A 250 -0.40 -13.21 -7.13
C TRP A 250 -1.59 -12.67 -6.33
N TYR A 251 -2.31 -11.66 -6.84
CA TYR A 251 -3.52 -11.18 -6.19
C TYR A 251 -4.62 -12.22 -6.18
N ALA A 252 -4.80 -12.96 -7.28
CA ALA A 252 -5.76 -14.04 -7.33
C ALA A 252 -5.45 -15.12 -6.30
N ASP A 253 -4.18 -15.50 -6.17
CA ASP A 253 -3.73 -16.45 -5.17
C ASP A 253 -3.93 -15.91 -3.74
N TYR A 254 -3.64 -14.63 -3.52
CA TYR A 254 -3.84 -13.98 -2.22
C TYR A 254 -5.32 -13.92 -1.82
N PHE A 255 -6.22 -13.74 -2.78
CA PHE A 255 -7.67 -13.77 -2.56
C PHE A 255 -8.27 -15.17 -2.57
N ASN A 256 -7.55 -16.15 -3.09
CA ASN A 256 -8.02 -17.53 -3.06
C ASN A 256 -8.03 -18.07 -1.64
N VAL A 257 -9.10 -18.80 -1.34
CA VAL A 257 -9.34 -19.42 -0.04
C VAL A 257 -8.24 -20.40 0.37
N ASP A 258 -7.52 -20.92 -0.62
CA ASP A 258 -6.48 -21.95 -0.44
C ASP A 258 -5.06 -21.36 -0.34
N TYR A 259 -4.91 -20.02 -0.38
CA TYR A 259 -3.59 -19.42 -0.23
C TYR A 259 -3.10 -19.59 1.21
N PRO A 260 -2.03 -20.37 1.45
CA PRO A 260 -1.54 -20.60 2.80
C PRO A 260 -0.83 -19.34 3.32
N HIS A 261 -1.53 -18.56 4.14
CA HIS A 261 -0.86 -17.59 4.97
C HIS A 261 -0.16 -18.33 6.11
N PRO A 262 1.14 -18.07 6.37
CA PRO A 262 1.90 -18.80 7.40
C PRO A 262 1.24 -18.78 8.78
N ASP A 263 0.50 -17.73 9.11
CA ASP A 263 -0.18 -17.56 10.39
C ASP A 263 -1.69 -17.88 10.34
N ASN A 264 -2.17 -18.29 9.19
CA ASN A 264 -3.59 -18.59 8.97
C ASN A 264 -3.79 -20.07 8.63
N GLU A 265 -3.56 -20.94 9.58
CA GLU A 265 -4.17 -22.27 9.52
C GLU A 265 -5.70 -22.08 9.40
N GLY A 266 -6.18 -21.94 8.17
CA GLY A 266 -7.59 -22.00 7.85
C GLY A 266 -8.36 -20.69 7.75
N THR A 267 -7.86 -19.67 7.04
CA THR A 267 -8.71 -18.56 6.53
C THR A 267 -9.52 -18.95 5.29
N GLY A 268 -9.62 -20.22 4.98
CA GLY A 268 -10.74 -20.69 4.21
C GLY A 268 -12.03 -20.20 4.86
N VAL A 269 -12.96 -19.64 4.06
CA VAL A 269 -14.31 -19.31 4.54
C VAL A 269 -14.96 -20.60 5.01
N LYS A 270 -14.65 -21.00 6.23
CA LYS A 270 -15.37 -22.08 6.89
C LYS A 270 -16.77 -21.56 7.19
N ALA A 271 -17.78 -22.29 6.78
CA ALA A 271 -19.11 -22.06 7.32
C ALA A 271 -19.01 -22.00 8.83
N ILE A 272 -19.57 -20.94 9.43
CA ILE A 272 -19.49 -20.77 10.89
C ILE A 272 -20.39 -21.84 11.48
N GLU A 273 -19.79 -22.90 11.97
CA GLU A 273 -20.40 -23.80 12.94
C GLU A 273 -20.34 -23.10 14.30
N GLY A 274 -21.31 -22.30 14.60
CA GLY A 274 -21.50 -21.67 15.90
C GLY A 274 -22.94 -21.68 16.28
N THR A 275 -23.24 -21.72 17.58
CA THR A 275 -24.61 -21.67 18.08
C THR A 275 -25.29 -20.42 17.51
N ASP A 276 -26.45 -20.61 16.91
CA ASP A 276 -27.26 -19.60 16.21
C ASP A 276 -27.60 -18.36 17.05
N ASP A 277 -27.41 -18.41 18.35
CA ASP A 277 -27.84 -17.40 19.33
C ASP A 277 -26.70 -16.48 19.82
N ALA A 278 -25.48 -16.61 19.30
CA ALA A 278 -24.36 -15.76 19.69
C ALA A 278 -24.49 -14.34 19.11
N PHE A 279 -24.15 -13.34 19.91
CA PHE A 279 -23.98 -11.97 19.45
C PHE A 279 -22.55 -11.75 18.97
N VAL A 280 -22.38 -11.08 17.86
CA VAL A 280 -21.09 -10.86 17.20
C VAL A 280 -20.89 -9.42 16.77
N ASP A 281 -19.64 -8.99 16.73
CA ASP A 281 -19.28 -7.73 16.12
C ASP A 281 -18.90 -7.97 14.65
N VAL A 282 -19.29 -7.04 13.78
CA VAL A 282 -19.05 -7.10 12.34
C VAL A 282 -18.17 -5.93 11.94
N TYR A 283 -17.08 -6.24 11.28
CA TYR A 283 -16.14 -5.25 10.77
C TYR A 283 -16.01 -5.37 9.23
N SER A 284 -15.68 -4.27 8.58
CA SER A 284 -15.17 -4.31 7.21
C SER A 284 -13.78 -4.98 7.18
N LEU A 285 -13.28 -5.31 5.99
CA LEU A 285 -11.90 -5.79 5.85
C LEU A 285 -10.85 -4.75 6.28
N SER A 286 -11.21 -3.47 6.27
CA SER A 286 -10.38 -2.37 6.76
C SER A 286 -10.46 -2.15 8.28
N GLY A 287 -11.12 -3.06 9.01
CA GLY A 287 -11.25 -2.99 10.47
C GLY A 287 -12.32 -2.02 10.99
N VAL A 288 -13.09 -1.37 10.13
CA VAL A 288 -14.18 -0.49 10.57
C VAL A 288 -15.31 -1.30 11.16
N LEU A 289 -15.72 -0.98 12.40
CA LEU A 289 -16.87 -1.61 13.06
C LEU A 289 -18.16 -1.18 12.33
N LEU A 290 -18.83 -2.14 11.70
CA LEU A 290 -20.08 -1.93 10.97
C LEU A 290 -21.30 -2.25 11.81
N ARG A 291 -21.19 -3.23 12.71
CA ARG A 291 -22.23 -3.62 13.66
C ARG A 291 -21.62 -4.10 14.93
N ARG A 292 -22.21 -3.69 16.06
CA ARG A 292 -21.83 -4.16 17.39
C ARG A 292 -22.91 -5.07 17.96
N GLN A 293 -22.49 -6.20 18.52
CA GLN A 293 -23.39 -7.13 19.20
C GLN A 293 -24.62 -7.50 18.35
N ALA A 294 -24.44 -7.76 17.08
CA ALA A 294 -25.50 -8.21 16.18
C ALA A 294 -25.76 -9.71 16.39
N PRO A 295 -27.03 -10.17 16.37
CA PRO A 295 -27.29 -11.60 16.35
C PRO A 295 -26.58 -12.25 15.15
N ARG A 296 -25.85 -13.32 15.37
CA ARG A 296 -25.02 -13.98 14.34
C ARG A 296 -25.80 -14.29 13.06
N ARG A 297 -27.04 -14.75 13.15
CA ARG A 297 -27.92 -15.01 11.98
C ARG A 297 -28.21 -13.76 11.15
N GLN A 298 -28.16 -12.59 11.76
CA GLN A 298 -28.48 -11.29 11.13
C GLN A 298 -27.23 -10.42 10.95
N ALA A 299 -26.06 -10.95 11.27
CA ALA A 299 -24.82 -10.17 11.29
C ALA A 299 -24.56 -9.45 9.97
N LEU A 300 -24.86 -10.08 8.85
CA LEU A 300 -24.65 -9.52 7.50
C LEU A 300 -25.95 -9.05 6.82
N THR A 301 -27.13 -9.14 7.47
CA THR A 301 -28.39 -8.66 6.89
C THR A 301 -28.26 -7.18 6.55
N ASP A 302 -28.78 -6.75 5.40
CA ASP A 302 -28.79 -5.36 4.91
C ASP A 302 -27.39 -4.73 4.65
N LEU A 303 -26.30 -5.49 4.80
CA LEU A 303 -25.00 -5.06 4.26
C LEU A 303 -24.95 -5.35 2.76
N LEU A 304 -24.11 -4.63 2.02
CA LEU A 304 -23.88 -4.92 0.59
C LEU A 304 -23.20 -6.28 0.41
N PRO A 305 -23.31 -6.91 -0.78
CA PRO A 305 -22.46 -8.06 -1.10
C PRO A 305 -20.99 -7.70 -0.91
N GLY A 306 -20.25 -8.57 -0.24
CA GLY A 306 -18.84 -8.29 0.08
C GLY A 306 -18.27 -9.23 1.12
N VAL A 307 -17.03 -8.95 1.52
CA VAL A 307 -16.29 -9.70 2.56
C VAL A 307 -16.25 -8.89 3.85
N TYR A 308 -16.54 -9.56 4.96
CA TYR A 308 -16.64 -8.95 6.29
C TYR A 308 -15.85 -9.79 7.30
N LEU A 309 -15.44 -9.16 8.40
CA LEU A 309 -14.94 -9.84 9.58
C LEU A 309 -16.06 -9.94 10.61
N VAL A 310 -16.46 -11.15 10.94
CA VAL A 310 -17.51 -11.43 11.93
C VAL A 310 -16.88 -12.26 13.03
N ASP A 311 -16.78 -11.68 14.22
CA ASP A 311 -16.13 -12.33 15.37
C ASP A 311 -14.69 -12.78 15.02
N GLY A 312 -13.92 -11.92 14.33
CA GLY A 312 -12.56 -12.20 13.90
C GLY A 312 -12.42 -13.16 12.70
N LYS A 313 -13.54 -13.66 12.14
CA LYS A 313 -13.53 -14.58 11.00
C LYS A 313 -14.06 -13.92 9.75
N LYS A 314 -13.43 -14.19 8.61
CA LYS A 314 -13.91 -13.69 7.30
C LYS A 314 -15.20 -14.37 6.90
N MET A 315 -16.21 -13.59 6.49
CA MET A 315 -17.48 -14.05 5.94
C MET A 315 -17.78 -13.35 4.63
N ILE A 316 -18.32 -14.11 3.66
CA ILE A 316 -18.76 -13.54 2.38
C ILE A 316 -20.28 -13.42 2.43
N LYS A 317 -20.78 -12.21 2.17
CA LYS A 317 -22.16 -11.99 1.78
C LYS A 317 -22.24 -12.00 0.25
N LYS A 318 -23.02 -12.93 -0.29
CA LYS A 318 -23.32 -13.01 -1.71
C LYS A 318 -24.41 -12.03 -2.11
#